data_36928495e2ac74b81f66772f1636e1dc
#
_entry.id   36928495e2ac74b81f66772f1636e1dc
#
_cell.length_a   1.000
_cell.length_b   1.000
_cell.length_c   1.000
_cell.angle_alpha   90.00
_cell.angle_beta   90.00
_cell.angle_gamma   90.00
#
_symmetry.space_group_name_H-M   'P 1'
#
loop_
_entity.id
_entity.type
_entity.pdbx_description
1 polymer ?
#
loop_
_entity_poly.entity_id
_entity_poly.type
_entity_poly.pdbx_seq_one_letter_code
_entity_poly.pdbx_strand_id
1 'polypeptide(L)'
;MNDFFNAALWEQAWKDDSDTAAKKMRSAGIDPARSFDHKAKSFHEQSFNEEGRKRTKRIINWLEGQGVRFENASVLDIGAASGVFSVPFAERGARVTAVETSPPQIELLEESISKFAEDQVKIVPEKFEDIDVQTKSWSQAFDLVFVSMCPVVHDWDSVEKILQCARKFCYISMPASPPENSLVNEIWPLVTGQPFHAKHMEMGYLLHLLYLKGYAYESLITRETKTTEVSREAALQEAMTWLHHRRLPEDERNRSIIADYLEQAYPSGKVIIREGGRFGKVLIRLQDQNMYTREI
;
A
#
# COMPACT_ATOMS: atom_id res chain seq x y z
N MET A 1 -20.29 20.92 17.14
CA MET A 1 -20.91 20.25 15.96
C MET A 1 -20.25 20.67 14.63
N ASN A 2 -19.30 21.62 14.65
CA ASN A 2 -18.63 22.10 13.43
C ASN A 2 -17.31 21.42 13.09
N ASP A 3 -16.77 20.57 13.97
CA ASP A 3 -15.41 20.03 13.81
C ASP A 3 -15.33 18.97 12.71
N PHE A 4 -16.42 18.24 12.45
CA PHE A 4 -16.46 17.23 11.39
C PHE A 4 -16.24 17.82 9.99
N PHE A 5 -16.65 19.05 9.75
CA PHE A 5 -16.49 19.74 8.46
C PHE A 5 -15.26 20.66 8.39
N ASN A 6 -14.40 20.65 9.40
CA ASN A 6 -13.18 21.45 9.41
C ASN A 6 -11.99 20.62 8.90
N ALA A 7 -11.60 20.83 7.63
CA ALA A 7 -10.50 20.10 7.01
C ALA A 7 -9.19 20.23 7.79
N ALA A 8 -8.86 21.43 8.31
CA ALA A 8 -7.60 21.66 9.02
C ALA A 8 -7.47 20.81 10.29
N LEU A 9 -8.58 20.51 10.99
CA LEU A 9 -8.56 19.62 12.15
C LEU A 9 -8.25 18.17 11.74
N TRP A 10 -8.77 17.73 10.61
CA TRP A 10 -8.52 16.37 10.10
C TRP A 10 -7.11 16.21 9.52
N GLU A 11 -6.58 17.23 8.88
CA GLU A 11 -5.18 17.28 8.45
C GLU A 11 -4.24 17.14 9.66
N GLN A 12 -4.49 17.95 10.69
CA GLN A 12 -3.70 17.89 11.91
C GLN A 12 -3.85 16.55 12.63
N ALA A 13 -5.07 16.01 12.71
CA ALA A 13 -5.33 14.71 13.31
C ALA A 13 -4.56 13.58 12.60
N TRP A 14 -4.54 13.60 11.25
CA TRP A 14 -3.74 12.63 10.49
C TRP A 14 -2.24 12.83 10.70
N LYS A 15 -1.80 14.08 10.69
CA LYS A 15 -0.39 14.44 10.94
C LYS A 15 0.08 14.01 12.32
N ASP A 16 -0.78 14.05 13.33
CA ASP A 16 -0.46 13.67 14.72
C ASP A 16 -0.69 12.20 15.03
N ASP A 17 -1.41 11.46 14.17
CA ASP A 17 -1.70 10.04 14.38
C ASP A 17 -0.41 9.22 14.38
N SER A 18 -0.04 8.70 15.55
CA SER A 18 1.14 7.86 15.75
C SER A 18 0.97 6.44 15.19
N ASP A 19 -0.25 6.06 14.86
CA ASP A 19 -0.61 4.71 14.43
C ASP A 19 -0.49 4.49 12.92
N THR A 20 -0.06 5.51 12.16
CA THR A 20 0.19 5.36 10.71
C THR A 20 1.33 4.37 10.45
N ALA A 21 1.25 3.66 9.32
CA ALA A 21 2.24 2.64 8.95
C ALA A 21 3.66 3.23 8.88
N ALA A 22 3.83 4.39 8.26
CA ALA A 22 5.13 5.05 8.14
C ALA A 22 5.72 5.45 9.49
N LYS A 23 4.91 5.97 10.43
CA LYS A 23 5.39 6.36 11.76
C LYS A 23 5.75 5.14 12.62
N LYS A 24 4.96 4.06 12.53
CA LYS A 24 5.30 2.79 13.19
C LYS A 24 6.64 2.24 12.71
N MET A 25 6.90 2.26 11.41
CA MET A 25 8.20 1.85 10.86
C MET A 25 9.32 2.75 11.40
N ARG A 26 9.19 4.08 11.29
CA ARG A 26 10.20 5.02 11.80
C ARG A 26 10.47 4.86 13.30
N SER A 27 9.42 4.67 14.10
CA SER A 27 9.56 4.45 15.55
C SER A 27 10.23 3.11 15.91
N ALA A 28 10.21 2.16 14.98
CA ALA A 28 10.94 0.90 15.08
C ALA A 28 12.37 0.99 14.50
N GLY A 29 12.83 2.19 14.08
CA GLY A 29 14.14 2.38 13.46
C GLY A 29 14.20 1.89 12.01
N ILE A 30 13.07 1.62 11.39
CA ILE A 30 12.97 1.15 9.99
C ILE A 30 12.70 2.35 9.08
N ASP A 31 13.56 2.56 8.07
CA ASP A 31 13.25 3.51 7.00
C ASP A 31 12.10 2.94 6.14
N PRO A 32 10.93 3.60 6.09
CA PRO A 32 9.80 3.10 5.30
C PRO A 32 10.14 2.86 3.82
N ALA A 33 11.00 3.71 3.24
CA ALA A 33 11.43 3.61 1.85
C ALA A 33 12.32 2.38 1.57
N ARG A 34 12.90 1.77 2.61
CA ARG A 34 13.81 0.62 2.54
C ARG A 34 13.24 -0.65 3.20
N SER A 35 12.01 -0.56 3.68
CA SER A 35 11.40 -1.62 4.50
C SER A 35 11.23 -2.95 3.76
N PHE A 36 11.22 -2.94 2.43
CA PHE A 36 11.09 -4.13 1.58
C PHE A 36 12.41 -4.63 0.98
N ASP A 37 13.56 -4.00 1.23
CA ASP A 37 14.84 -4.40 0.64
C ASP A 37 15.14 -5.90 0.83
N HIS A 38 14.99 -6.39 2.06
CA HIS A 38 15.26 -7.79 2.41
C HIS A 38 14.29 -8.81 1.78
N LYS A 39 13.17 -8.34 1.23
CA LYS A 39 12.12 -9.16 0.60
C LYS A 39 11.99 -8.87 -0.90
N ALA A 40 12.87 -8.06 -1.49
CA ALA A 40 12.72 -7.60 -2.88
C ALA A 40 12.52 -8.78 -3.86
N LYS A 41 13.36 -9.80 -3.79
CA LYS A 41 13.28 -10.98 -4.67
C LYS A 41 11.98 -11.76 -4.49
N SER A 42 11.61 -12.09 -3.26
CA SER A 42 10.37 -12.84 -2.98
C SER A 42 9.12 -12.02 -3.33
N PHE A 43 9.16 -10.70 -3.13
CA PHE A 43 8.09 -9.80 -3.55
C PHE A 43 7.95 -9.76 -5.07
N HIS A 44 9.07 -9.68 -5.79
CA HIS A 44 9.10 -9.75 -7.26
C HIS A 44 8.48 -11.05 -7.75
N GLU A 45 8.97 -12.20 -7.28
CA GLU A 45 8.46 -13.52 -7.66
C GLU A 45 6.94 -13.64 -7.42
N GLN A 46 6.45 -13.19 -6.27
CA GLN A 46 5.02 -13.20 -5.94
C GLN A 46 4.20 -12.24 -6.80
N SER A 47 4.77 -11.09 -7.18
CA SER A 47 4.07 -10.08 -7.99
C SER A 47 3.95 -10.48 -9.44
N PHE A 48 4.94 -11.19 -9.97
CA PHE A 48 4.98 -11.63 -11.37
C PHE A 48 4.52 -13.08 -11.59
N ASN A 49 4.14 -13.82 -10.54
CA ASN A 49 3.46 -15.10 -10.72
C ASN A 49 2.02 -14.91 -11.24
N GLU A 50 1.33 -16.00 -11.52
CA GLU A 50 -0.02 -15.96 -12.09
C GLU A 50 -1.01 -15.17 -11.22
N GLU A 51 -1.02 -15.38 -9.92
CA GLU A 51 -1.93 -14.68 -8.99
C GLU A 51 -1.58 -13.19 -8.84
N GLY A 52 -0.30 -12.85 -8.78
CA GLY A 52 0.18 -11.47 -8.77
C GLY A 52 -0.26 -10.72 -10.03
N ARG A 53 -0.06 -11.33 -11.20
CA ARG A 53 -0.50 -10.76 -12.49
C ARG A 53 -2.02 -10.59 -12.57
N LYS A 54 -2.80 -11.54 -12.07
CA LYS A 54 -4.26 -11.42 -11.98
C LYS A 54 -4.67 -10.24 -11.11
N ARG A 55 -4.00 -10.06 -9.96
CA ARG A 55 -4.26 -8.92 -9.07
C ARG A 55 -3.95 -7.59 -9.75
N THR A 56 -2.79 -7.45 -10.36
CA THR A 56 -2.38 -6.26 -11.12
C THR A 56 -3.37 -5.95 -12.25
N LYS A 57 -3.75 -6.97 -13.02
CA LYS A 57 -4.74 -6.84 -14.10
C LYS A 57 -6.10 -6.35 -13.59
N ARG A 58 -6.59 -6.83 -12.43
CA ARG A 58 -7.85 -6.35 -11.83
C ARG A 58 -7.81 -4.84 -11.54
N ILE A 59 -6.68 -4.35 -11.01
CA ILE A 59 -6.51 -2.93 -10.69
C ILE A 59 -6.49 -2.09 -11.98
N ILE A 60 -5.73 -2.53 -12.99
CA ILE A 60 -5.65 -1.83 -14.27
C ILE A 60 -7.00 -1.81 -14.98
N ASN A 61 -7.71 -2.94 -15.04
CA ASN A 61 -9.05 -3.00 -15.64
C ASN A 61 -10.04 -2.09 -14.91
N TRP A 62 -9.91 -1.96 -13.59
CA TRP A 62 -10.74 -1.02 -12.84
C TRP A 62 -10.42 0.43 -13.24
N LEU A 63 -9.14 0.81 -13.37
CA LEU A 63 -8.71 2.12 -13.83
C LEU A 63 -9.23 2.43 -15.25
N GLU A 64 -9.08 1.47 -16.17
CA GLU A 64 -9.60 1.58 -17.55
C GLU A 64 -11.12 1.74 -17.57
N GLY A 65 -11.84 0.98 -16.73
CA GLY A 65 -13.29 1.10 -16.53
C GLY A 65 -13.72 2.45 -15.97
N GLN A 66 -12.82 3.15 -15.25
CA GLN A 66 -13.02 4.51 -14.78
C GLN A 66 -12.58 5.58 -15.81
N GLY A 67 -12.21 5.21 -17.01
CA GLY A 67 -11.85 6.13 -18.09
C GLY A 67 -10.37 6.51 -18.15
N VAL A 68 -9.50 5.89 -17.36
CA VAL A 68 -8.04 6.05 -17.51
C VAL A 68 -7.61 5.40 -18.83
N ARG A 69 -6.87 6.13 -19.64
CA ARG A 69 -6.28 5.65 -20.90
C ARG A 69 -4.78 5.64 -20.73
N PHE A 70 -4.13 4.53 -21.09
CA PHE A 70 -2.68 4.37 -20.98
C PHE A 70 -1.94 4.67 -22.28
N GLU A 71 -2.58 4.47 -23.42
CA GLU A 71 -1.96 4.74 -24.73
C GLU A 71 -1.51 6.20 -24.84
N ASN A 72 -0.22 6.41 -25.08
CA ASN A 72 0.46 7.71 -25.12
C ASN A 72 0.34 8.55 -23.84
N ALA A 73 -0.17 8.00 -22.74
CA ALA A 73 -0.28 8.71 -21.46
C ALA A 73 1.08 8.84 -20.77
N SER A 74 1.27 9.96 -20.08
CA SER A 74 2.36 10.13 -19.12
C SER A 74 1.93 9.62 -17.75
N VAL A 75 2.69 8.67 -17.18
CA VAL A 75 2.39 8.06 -15.89
C VAL A 75 3.57 8.27 -14.92
N LEU A 76 3.29 8.74 -13.71
CA LEU A 76 4.22 8.75 -12.59
C LEU A 76 3.84 7.60 -11.64
N ASP A 77 4.71 6.60 -11.53
CA ASP A 77 4.55 5.45 -10.63
C ASP A 77 5.45 5.66 -9.40
N ILE A 78 4.85 6.02 -8.25
CA ILE A 78 5.57 6.33 -7.02
C ILE A 78 5.61 5.09 -6.12
N GLY A 79 6.82 4.62 -5.83
CA GLY A 79 7.06 3.33 -5.18
C GLY A 79 6.88 2.19 -6.17
N ALA A 80 7.54 2.29 -7.31
CA ALA A 80 7.39 1.38 -8.45
C ALA A 80 7.85 -0.06 -8.15
N ALA A 81 8.59 -0.26 -7.06
CA ALA A 81 9.19 -1.54 -6.70
C ALA A 81 9.91 -2.17 -7.91
N SER A 82 9.75 -3.45 -8.13
CA SER A 82 10.34 -4.16 -9.28
C SER A 82 9.56 -3.99 -10.61
N GLY A 83 8.72 -2.94 -10.73
CA GLY A 83 7.96 -2.64 -11.94
C GLY A 83 6.59 -3.31 -12.03
N VAL A 84 6.01 -3.67 -10.90
CA VAL A 84 4.73 -4.42 -10.81
C VAL A 84 3.62 -3.73 -11.61
N PHE A 85 3.59 -2.39 -11.62
CA PHE A 85 2.65 -1.60 -12.39
C PHE A 85 3.31 -0.86 -13.56
N SER A 86 4.55 -0.41 -13.41
CA SER A 86 5.30 0.27 -14.48
C SER A 86 5.36 -0.56 -15.77
N VAL A 87 5.66 -1.87 -15.66
CA VAL A 87 5.72 -2.78 -16.81
C VAL A 87 4.36 -2.86 -17.53
N PRO A 88 3.24 -3.22 -16.87
CA PRO A 88 1.96 -3.30 -17.56
C PRO A 88 1.40 -1.96 -18.03
N PHE A 89 1.81 -0.82 -17.47
CA PHE A 89 1.49 0.51 -18.02
C PHE A 89 2.25 0.76 -19.34
N ALA A 90 3.56 0.47 -19.36
CA ALA A 90 4.37 0.58 -20.57
C ALA A 90 3.89 -0.37 -21.68
N GLU A 91 3.48 -1.61 -21.34
CA GLU A 91 2.87 -2.55 -22.29
C GLU A 91 1.58 -2.04 -22.94
N ARG A 92 0.91 -1.07 -22.30
CA ARG A 92 -0.28 -0.38 -22.82
C ARG A 92 0.04 0.92 -23.54
N GLY A 93 1.32 1.19 -23.81
CA GLY A 93 1.75 2.36 -24.56
C GLY A 93 1.95 3.62 -23.70
N ALA A 94 1.96 3.52 -22.38
CA ALA A 94 2.28 4.67 -21.52
C ALA A 94 3.79 4.97 -21.52
N ARG A 95 4.13 6.25 -21.33
CA ARG A 95 5.46 6.70 -20.93
C ARG A 95 5.47 6.79 -19.42
N VAL A 96 6.32 5.99 -18.78
CA VAL A 96 6.33 5.82 -17.32
C VAL A 96 7.56 6.47 -16.72
N THR A 97 7.38 7.31 -15.70
CA THR A 97 8.43 7.71 -14.76
C THR A 97 8.24 6.92 -13.48
N ALA A 98 9.16 6.00 -13.22
CA ALA A 98 9.13 5.09 -12.08
C ALA A 98 10.03 5.62 -10.97
N VAL A 99 9.45 6.05 -9.85
CA VAL A 99 10.20 6.50 -8.66
C VAL A 99 10.35 5.32 -7.71
N GLU A 100 11.59 4.92 -7.47
CA GLU A 100 11.95 3.82 -6.55
C GLU A 100 13.30 4.11 -5.90
N THR A 101 13.45 3.79 -4.60
CA THR A 101 14.67 4.10 -3.82
C THR A 101 15.43 2.87 -3.36
N SER A 102 14.79 1.71 -3.36
CA SER A 102 15.37 0.45 -2.93
C SER A 102 16.30 -0.11 -4.02
N PRO A 103 17.65 -0.17 -3.81
CA PRO A 103 18.56 -0.70 -4.83
C PRO A 103 18.17 -2.10 -5.31
N PRO A 104 17.84 -3.08 -4.43
CA PRO A 104 17.46 -4.39 -4.94
C PRO A 104 16.13 -4.40 -5.72
N GLN A 105 15.22 -3.44 -5.47
CA GLN A 105 14.02 -3.28 -6.30
C GLN A 105 14.35 -2.62 -7.64
N ILE A 106 15.27 -1.63 -7.64
CA ILE A 106 15.73 -0.96 -8.87
C ILE A 106 16.40 -1.97 -9.81
N GLU A 107 17.29 -2.83 -9.31
CA GLU A 107 17.92 -3.88 -10.11
C GLU A 107 16.87 -4.78 -10.80
N LEU A 108 15.88 -5.23 -10.05
CA LEU A 108 14.79 -6.04 -10.61
C LEU A 108 13.88 -5.24 -11.56
N LEU A 109 13.70 -3.94 -11.32
CA LEU A 109 12.97 -3.05 -12.20
C LEU A 109 13.71 -2.87 -13.54
N GLU A 110 15.03 -2.63 -13.52
CA GLU A 110 15.87 -2.53 -14.71
C GLU A 110 15.77 -3.81 -15.57
N GLU A 111 15.86 -4.98 -14.94
CA GLU A 111 15.64 -6.25 -15.62
C GLU A 111 14.25 -6.33 -16.27
N SER A 112 13.21 -5.96 -15.52
CA SER A 112 11.80 -6.04 -15.94
C SER A 112 11.48 -5.12 -17.13
N ILE A 113 12.13 -3.96 -17.20
CA ILE A 113 11.90 -2.96 -18.26
C ILE A 113 12.86 -3.07 -19.45
N SER A 114 13.85 -3.95 -19.41
CA SER A 114 14.90 -4.10 -20.44
C SER A 114 14.39 -4.31 -21.87
N LYS A 115 13.13 -4.77 -22.00
CA LYS A 115 12.45 -4.97 -23.29
C LYS A 115 11.87 -3.70 -23.91
N PHE A 116 11.77 -2.60 -23.15
CA PHE A 116 11.19 -1.34 -23.62
C PHE A 116 12.28 -0.40 -24.14
N ALA A 117 11.88 0.61 -24.92
CA ALA A 117 12.77 1.69 -25.33
C ALA A 117 13.18 2.56 -24.10
N GLU A 118 14.38 3.13 -24.12
CA GLU A 118 14.93 3.91 -22.99
C GLU A 118 14.05 5.10 -22.57
N ASP A 119 13.32 5.67 -23.52
CA ASP A 119 12.43 6.81 -23.29
C ASP A 119 11.02 6.41 -22.84
N GLN A 120 10.67 5.12 -22.91
CA GLN A 120 9.36 4.64 -22.52
C GLN A 120 9.23 4.43 -21.02
N VAL A 121 10.26 3.95 -20.33
CA VAL A 121 10.27 3.81 -18.86
C VAL A 121 11.54 4.42 -18.30
N LYS A 122 11.40 5.49 -17.54
CA LYS A 122 12.51 6.18 -16.89
C LYS A 122 12.48 5.90 -15.39
N ILE A 123 13.59 5.41 -14.83
CA ILE A 123 13.76 5.22 -13.38
C ILE A 123 14.29 6.50 -12.75
N VAL A 124 13.72 6.87 -11.60
CA VAL A 124 14.18 7.98 -10.74
C VAL A 124 14.51 7.39 -9.37
N PRO A 125 15.80 7.18 -9.05
CA PRO A 125 16.26 6.52 -7.83
C PRO A 125 16.32 7.50 -6.64
N GLU A 126 15.24 8.25 -6.42
CA GLU A 126 15.15 9.31 -5.40
C GLU A 126 13.93 9.06 -4.51
N LYS A 127 13.99 9.46 -3.24
CA LYS A 127 12.80 9.49 -2.38
C LYS A 127 11.84 10.56 -2.89
N PHE A 128 10.59 10.20 -3.11
CA PHE A 128 9.60 11.17 -3.59
C PHE A 128 9.43 12.35 -2.64
N GLU A 129 9.60 12.12 -1.35
CA GLU A 129 9.56 13.16 -0.31
C GLU A 129 10.62 14.24 -0.54
N ASP A 130 11.80 13.86 -1.06
CA ASP A 130 12.93 14.77 -1.29
C ASP A 130 12.88 15.45 -2.67
N ILE A 131 12.02 14.98 -3.58
CA ILE A 131 11.89 15.56 -4.92
C ILE A 131 11.21 16.93 -4.85
N ASP A 132 11.84 17.93 -5.43
CA ASP A 132 11.21 19.23 -5.69
C ASP A 132 10.42 19.16 -7.02
N VAL A 133 9.11 19.24 -6.91
CA VAL A 133 8.16 19.12 -8.04
C VAL A 133 8.37 20.23 -9.07
N GLN A 134 8.72 21.45 -8.63
CA GLN A 134 8.92 22.58 -9.52
C GLN A 134 10.24 22.47 -10.29
N THR A 135 11.32 22.14 -9.59
CA THR A 135 12.65 21.96 -10.20
C THR A 135 12.67 20.84 -11.23
N LYS A 136 11.93 19.75 -10.97
CA LYS A 136 11.77 18.63 -11.92
C LYS A 136 10.77 18.95 -13.05
N SER A 137 10.07 20.08 -13.00
CA SER A 137 8.98 20.41 -13.93
C SER A 137 7.86 19.37 -13.93
N TRP A 138 7.54 18.82 -12.77
CA TRP A 138 6.54 17.77 -12.61
C TRP A 138 5.13 18.32 -12.25
N SER A 139 4.99 19.63 -12.08
CA SER A 139 3.67 20.23 -11.80
C SER A 139 2.71 19.95 -12.94
N GLN A 140 1.61 19.24 -12.68
CA GLN A 140 0.60 18.84 -13.66
C GLN A 140 1.19 18.16 -14.92
N ALA A 141 2.32 17.45 -14.77
CA ALA A 141 3.04 16.87 -15.91
C ALA A 141 2.51 15.48 -16.32
N PHE A 142 1.84 14.78 -15.41
CA PHE A 142 1.45 13.40 -15.62
C PHE A 142 -0.06 13.24 -15.78
N ASP A 143 -0.49 12.50 -16.81
CA ASP A 143 -1.91 12.17 -17.01
C ASP A 143 -2.44 11.30 -15.86
N LEU A 144 -1.60 10.42 -15.33
CA LEU A 144 -1.88 9.61 -14.15
C LEU A 144 -0.71 9.66 -13.18
N VAL A 145 -0.96 10.00 -11.93
CA VAL A 145 -0.05 9.69 -10.82
C VAL A 145 -0.57 8.45 -10.10
N PHE A 146 0.27 7.46 -9.95
CA PHE A 146 -0.10 6.16 -9.40
C PHE A 146 0.73 5.86 -8.14
N VAL A 147 0.05 5.59 -7.03
CA VAL A 147 0.67 5.26 -5.75
C VAL A 147 -0.04 4.06 -5.16
N SER A 148 0.62 2.91 -5.15
CA SER A 148 0.01 1.67 -4.70
C SER A 148 0.70 1.11 -3.47
N MET A 149 0.00 1.11 -2.32
CA MET A 149 0.49 0.54 -1.07
C MET A 149 1.85 1.10 -0.63
N CYS A 150 2.17 2.33 -1.01
CA CYS A 150 3.45 2.98 -0.73
C CYS A 150 3.34 3.85 0.52
N PRO A 151 4.30 3.75 1.47
CA PRO A 151 4.29 4.53 2.72
C PRO A 151 4.58 6.03 2.53
N VAL A 152 4.77 6.49 1.30
CA VAL A 152 4.87 7.91 0.96
C VAL A 152 3.59 8.67 1.30
N VAL A 153 2.43 7.99 1.30
CA VAL A 153 1.14 8.56 1.71
C VAL A 153 1.00 8.38 3.22
N HIS A 154 1.26 9.43 3.99
CA HIS A 154 1.24 9.34 5.46
C HIS A 154 0.61 10.55 6.17
N ASP A 155 0.26 11.60 5.42
CA ASP A 155 -0.46 12.78 5.86
C ASP A 155 -1.05 13.52 4.63
N TRP A 156 -1.77 14.62 4.88
CA TRP A 156 -2.35 15.40 3.79
C TRP A 156 -1.30 16.16 2.97
N ASP A 157 -0.22 16.64 3.59
CA ASP A 157 0.87 17.34 2.87
C ASP A 157 1.48 16.43 1.78
N SER A 158 1.66 15.15 2.11
CA SER A 158 2.15 14.14 1.15
C SER A 158 1.15 13.90 0.00
N VAL A 159 -0.15 13.89 0.30
CA VAL A 159 -1.21 13.76 -0.73
C VAL A 159 -1.23 14.99 -1.64
N GLU A 160 -1.15 16.20 -1.10
CA GLU A 160 -1.11 17.42 -1.90
C GLU A 160 0.08 17.44 -2.86
N LYS A 161 1.27 17.05 -2.38
CA LYS A 161 2.46 16.94 -3.23
C LYS A 161 2.27 15.93 -4.38
N ILE A 162 1.64 14.80 -4.12
CA ILE A 162 1.28 13.80 -5.13
C ILE A 162 0.31 14.39 -6.15
N LEU A 163 -0.75 15.06 -5.66
CA LEU A 163 -1.77 15.69 -6.51
C LEU A 163 -1.20 16.79 -7.39
N GLN A 164 -0.22 17.57 -6.92
CA GLN A 164 0.47 18.60 -7.72
C GLN A 164 1.10 18.04 -8.99
N CYS A 165 1.54 16.78 -8.99
CA CYS A 165 2.14 16.15 -10.16
C CYS A 165 1.09 15.71 -11.20
N ALA A 166 -0.15 15.49 -10.79
CA ALA A 166 -1.19 14.92 -11.62
C ALA A 166 -1.95 15.97 -12.43
N ARG A 167 -2.19 15.68 -13.72
CA ARG A 167 -2.98 16.53 -14.62
C ARG A 167 -4.43 16.07 -14.76
N LYS A 168 -4.67 14.75 -14.78
CA LYS A 168 -6.01 14.18 -14.98
C LYS A 168 -6.47 13.28 -13.85
N PHE A 169 -5.63 12.33 -13.47
CA PHE A 169 -5.96 11.31 -12.50
C PHE A 169 -4.86 11.13 -11.45
N CYS A 170 -5.27 10.87 -10.22
CA CYS A 170 -4.38 10.38 -9.19
C CYS A 170 -4.98 9.12 -8.56
N TYR A 171 -4.23 8.02 -8.59
CA TYR A 171 -4.62 6.77 -7.94
C TYR A 171 -3.81 6.58 -6.68
N ILE A 172 -4.51 6.31 -5.58
CA ILE A 172 -3.89 5.97 -4.29
C ILE A 172 -4.53 4.68 -3.78
N SER A 173 -3.73 3.71 -3.39
CA SER A 173 -4.22 2.56 -2.63
C SER A 173 -3.46 2.38 -1.33
N MET A 174 -4.18 1.98 -0.30
CA MET A 174 -3.64 1.73 1.04
C MET A 174 -4.50 0.74 1.82
N PRO A 175 -4.01 0.19 2.94
CA PRO A 175 -4.85 -0.59 3.84
C PRO A 175 -6.04 0.23 4.33
N ALA A 176 -7.24 -0.37 4.33
CA ALA A 176 -8.47 0.23 4.83
C ALA A 176 -8.94 -0.39 6.17
N SER A 177 -8.15 -1.30 6.71
CA SER A 177 -8.30 -1.86 8.06
C SER A 177 -6.96 -2.35 8.57
N PRO A 178 -6.83 -2.62 9.87
CA PRO A 178 -5.74 -3.42 10.39
C PRO A 178 -5.64 -4.76 9.64
N PRO A 179 -4.43 -5.32 9.50
CA PRO A 179 -4.28 -6.67 8.99
C PRO A 179 -5.02 -7.67 9.88
N GLU A 180 -5.76 -8.57 9.23
CA GLU A 180 -6.49 -9.66 9.88
C GLU A 180 -5.57 -10.90 9.92
N ASN A 181 -5.46 -11.52 11.08
CA ASN A 181 -4.76 -12.80 11.24
C ASN A 181 -5.46 -13.60 12.35
N SER A 182 -6.02 -14.77 12.02
CA SER A 182 -6.80 -15.57 12.96
C SER A 182 -5.95 -16.04 14.14
N LEU A 183 -4.71 -16.45 13.89
CA LEU A 183 -3.79 -16.90 14.94
C LEU A 183 -3.48 -15.78 15.93
N VAL A 184 -3.21 -14.57 15.43
CA VAL A 184 -2.96 -13.41 16.29
C VAL A 184 -4.18 -13.10 17.16
N ASN A 185 -5.39 -13.16 16.60
CA ASN A 185 -6.62 -12.92 17.37
C ASN A 185 -6.81 -13.95 18.48
N GLU A 186 -6.37 -15.19 18.27
CA GLU A 186 -6.46 -16.27 19.26
C GLU A 186 -5.39 -16.13 20.36
N ILE A 187 -4.15 -15.85 20.00
CA ILE A 187 -3.03 -15.83 20.95
C ILE A 187 -2.89 -14.51 21.70
N TRP A 188 -3.31 -13.39 21.11
CA TRP A 188 -3.15 -12.08 21.70
C TRP A 188 -3.77 -11.94 23.10
N PRO A 189 -5.03 -12.39 23.33
CA PRO A 189 -5.63 -12.36 24.67
C PRO A 189 -4.90 -13.20 25.70
N LEU A 190 -4.27 -14.30 25.27
CA LEU A 190 -3.55 -15.21 26.16
C LEU A 190 -2.26 -14.56 26.69
N VAL A 191 -1.61 -13.77 25.86
CA VAL A 191 -0.33 -13.09 26.19
C VAL A 191 -0.58 -11.78 26.91
N THR A 192 -1.60 -11.01 26.50
CA THR A 192 -1.81 -9.63 26.97
C THR A 192 -2.95 -9.47 27.96
N GLY A 193 -3.84 -10.46 28.07
CA GLY A 193 -5.08 -10.36 28.86
C GLY A 193 -6.14 -9.43 28.24
N GLN A 194 -5.93 -8.92 27.03
CA GLN A 194 -6.80 -7.98 26.36
C GLN A 194 -7.13 -8.45 24.94
N PRO A 195 -8.33 -8.17 24.40
CA PRO A 195 -8.64 -8.43 23.01
C PRO A 195 -7.66 -7.68 22.07
N PHE A 196 -7.37 -8.27 20.91
CA PHE A 196 -6.59 -7.58 19.90
C PHE A 196 -7.38 -6.43 19.29
N HIS A 197 -6.93 -5.21 19.52
CA HIS A 197 -7.49 -3.99 18.94
C HIS A 197 -6.40 -3.23 18.20
N ALA A 198 -6.39 -3.32 16.89
CA ALA A 198 -5.54 -2.45 16.08
C ALA A 198 -6.40 -1.33 15.48
N LYS A 199 -5.97 -0.10 15.66
CA LYS A 199 -6.53 1.06 14.96
C LYS A 199 -5.81 1.22 13.63
N HIS A 200 -6.54 1.55 12.59
CA HIS A 200 -6.00 1.92 11.30
C HIS A 200 -7.00 2.85 10.63
N MET A 201 -6.65 4.12 10.52
CA MET A 201 -7.56 5.16 10.08
C MET A 201 -7.10 5.90 8.81
N GLU A 202 -5.91 5.60 8.28
CA GLU A 202 -5.30 6.35 7.17
C GLU A 202 -6.24 6.51 5.98
N MET A 203 -6.92 5.42 5.57
CA MET A 203 -7.91 5.48 4.50
C MET A 203 -9.12 6.37 4.85
N GLY A 204 -9.52 6.39 6.12
CA GLY A 204 -10.59 7.25 6.61
C GLY A 204 -10.22 8.72 6.53
N TYR A 205 -9.01 9.09 6.92
CA TYR A 205 -8.49 10.44 6.76
C TYR A 205 -8.47 10.86 5.30
N LEU A 206 -7.89 10.03 4.42
CA LEU A 206 -7.82 10.33 2.99
C LEU A 206 -9.19 10.60 2.38
N LEU A 207 -10.16 9.69 2.58
CA LEU A 207 -11.50 9.83 1.99
C LEU A 207 -12.23 11.04 2.55
N HIS A 208 -12.13 11.28 3.85
CA HIS A 208 -12.79 12.42 4.47
C HIS A 208 -12.21 13.75 4.01
N LEU A 209 -10.89 13.87 3.92
CA LEU A 209 -10.22 15.07 3.43
C LEU A 209 -10.49 15.33 1.96
N LEU A 210 -10.51 14.30 1.11
CA LEU A 210 -10.91 14.44 -0.29
C LEU A 210 -12.33 15.02 -0.40
N TYR A 211 -13.27 14.50 0.42
CA TYR A 211 -14.63 15.02 0.46
C TYR A 211 -14.68 16.48 0.91
N LEU A 212 -14.03 16.82 2.03
CA LEU A 212 -14.04 18.17 2.59
C LEU A 212 -13.39 19.22 1.67
N LYS A 213 -12.37 18.80 0.92
CA LYS A 213 -11.65 19.66 -0.03
C LYS A 213 -12.29 19.70 -1.42
N GLY A 214 -13.42 19.02 -1.61
CA GLY A 214 -14.23 19.11 -2.83
C GLY A 214 -13.66 18.35 -4.02
N TYR A 215 -12.78 17.36 -3.81
CA TYR A 215 -12.29 16.51 -4.89
C TYR A 215 -13.37 15.56 -5.40
N ALA A 216 -13.43 15.38 -6.73
CA ALA A 216 -14.19 14.30 -7.33
C ALA A 216 -13.37 13.00 -7.28
N TYR A 217 -13.94 11.91 -6.74
CA TYR A 217 -13.23 10.63 -6.66
C TYR A 217 -14.18 9.43 -6.67
N GLU A 218 -13.66 8.30 -7.11
CA GLU A 218 -14.25 6.98 -6.89
C GLU A 218 -13.41 6.22 -5.86
N SER A 219 -14.08 5.50 -4.98
CA SER A 219 -13.41 4.62 -4.02
C SER A 219 -13.95 3.21 -4.05
N LEU A 220 -13.06 2.23 -3.90
CA LEU A 220 -13.39 0.81 -3.81
C LEU A 220 -12.64 0.19 -2.63
N ILE A 221 -13.36 -0.36 -1.68
CA ILE A 221 -12.77 -1.13 -0.58
C ILE A 221 -13.09 -2.60 -0.79
N THR A 222 -12.05 -3.42 -0.93
CA THR A 222 -12.16 -4.88 -1.05
C THR A 222 -11.65 -5.55 0.22
N ARG A 223 -12.26 -6.67 0.60
CA ARG A 223 -11.72 -7.58 1.61
C ARG A 223 -11.07 -8.75 0.92
N GLU A 224 -9.78 -8.93 1.15
CA GLU A 224 -9.01 -10.02 0.55
C GLU A 224 -8.46 -10.89 1.68
N THR A 225 -8.67 -12.19 1.58
CA THR A 225 -8.22 -13.16 2.58
C THR A 225 -7.61 -14.37 1.89
N LYS A 226 -6.59 -14.94 2.51
CA LYS A 226 -6.03 -16.25 2.17
C LYS A 226 -6.09 -17.15 3.39
N THR A 227 -6.11 -18.46 3.15
CA THR A 227 -6.03 -19.47 4.19
C THR A 227 -4.81 -20.32 3.92
N THR A 228 -3.96 -20.49 4.92
CA THR A 228 -2.75 -21.30 4.87
C THR A 228 -2.83 -22.38 5.94
N GLU A 229 -2.38 -23.60 5.64
CA GLU A 229 -2.16 -24.67 6.60
C GLU A 229 -0.66 -24.74 6.89
N VAL A 230 -0.28 -24.67 8.16
CA VAL A 230 1.11 -24.73 8.62
C VAL A 230 1.26 -25.74 9.76
N SER A 231 2.48 -26.17 10.06
CA SER A 231 2.73 -26.96 11.27
C SER A 231 2.60 -26.13 12.52
N ARG A 232 2.45 -26.76 13.70
CA ARG A 232 2.45 -26.07 14.98
C ARG A 232 3.76 -25.29 15.24
N GLU A 233 4.90 -25.86 14.82
CA GLU A 233 6.21 -25.21 14.94
C GLU A 233 6.27 -23.92 14.12
N ALA A 234 5.78 -23.97 12.87
CA ALA A 234 5.72 -22.80 12.00
C ALA A 234 4.74 -21.74 12.53
N ALA A 235 3.58 -22.17 13.05
CA ALA A 235 2.61 -21.29 13.68
C ALA A 235 3.19 -20.60 14.94
N LEU A 236 3.91 -21.34 15.79
CA LEU A 236 4.60 -20.78 16.94
C LEU A 236 5.63 -19.74 16.54
N GLN A 237 6.44 -20.03 15.52
CA GLN A 237 7.44 -19.09 15.02
C GLN A 237 6.79 -17.83 14.43
N GLU A 238 5.70 -17.98 13.69
CA GLU A 238 4.93 -16.85 13.18
C GLU A 238 4.35 -15.99 14.30
N ALA A 239 3.78 -16.63 15.32
CA ALA A 239 3.24 -15.96 16.49
C ALA A 239 4.33 -15.16 17.25
N MET A 240 5.50 -15.74 17.47
CA MET A 240 6.63 -15.04 18.11
C MET A 240 7.10 -13.85 17.28
N THR A 241 7.16 -13.98 15.96
CA THR A 241 7.48 -12.87 15.04
C THR A 241 6.46 -11.74 15.16
N TRP A 242 5.17 -12.07 15.31
CA TRP A 242 4.12 -11.07 15.54
C TRP A 242 4.28 -10.35 16.88
N LEU A 243 4.63 -11.05 17.95
CA LEU A 243 4.92 -10.43 19.25
C LEU A 243 6.07 -9.44 19.13
N HIS A 244 7.16 -9.82 18.44
CA HIS A 244 8.29 -8.94 18.14
C HIS A 244 7.85 -7.64 17.45
N HIS A 245 7.14 -7.76 16.35
CA HIS A 245 6.65 -6.60 15.61
C HIS A 245 5.71 -5.69 16.43
N ARG A 246 5.11 -6.23 17.49
CA ARG A 246 4.23 -5.48 18.40
C ARG A 246 4.92 -5.06 19.69
N ARG A 247 6.24 -5.25 19.80
CA ARG A 247 7.06 -4.91 20.98
C ARG A 247 6.58 -5.62 22.25
N LEU A 248 6.03 -6.80 22.12
CA LEU A 248 5.76 -7.69 23.25
C LEU A 248 6.98 -8.59 23.52
N PRO A 249 7.19 -9.01 24.78
CA PRO A 249 8.32 -9.88 25.11
C PRO A 249 8.28 -11.20 24.33
N GLU A 250 9.40 -11.56 23.72
CA GLU A 250 9.65 -12.86 23.08
C GLU A 250 10.30 -13.83 24.09
N ASP A 251 9.81 -13.81 25.31
CA ASP A 251 10.35 -14.62 26.40
C ASP A 251 9.80 -16.05 26.39
N GLU A 252 10.43 -16.93 27.17
CA GLU A 252 10.06 -18.33 27.29
C GLU A 252 8.64 -18.51 27.84
N ARG A 253 8.17 -17.57 28.66
CA ARG A 253 6.81 -17.58 29.21
C ARG A 253 5.77 -17.45 28.08
N ASN A 254 5.90 -16.45 27.21
CA ASN A 254 4.98 -16.24 26.12
C ASN A 254 5.07 -17.36 25.09
N ARG A 255 6.28 -17.87 24.84
CA ARG A 255 6.50 -19.05 24.00
C ARG A 255 5.75 -20.26 24.52
N SER A 256 5.85 -20.57 25.83
CA SER A 256 5.17 -21.70 26.47
C SER A 256 3.64 -21.54 26.37
N ILE A 257 3.11 -20.36 26.72
CA ILE A 257 1.66 -20.09 26.62
C ILE A 257 1.12 -20.36 25.23
N ILE A 258 1.84 -19.91 24.20
CA ILE A 258 1.41 -20.11 22.81
C ILE A 258 1.55 -21.57 22.38
N ALA A 259 2.64 -22.22 22.76
CA ALA A 259 2.86 -23.64 22.44
C ALA A 259 1.78 -24.52 23.06
N ASP A 260 1.46 -24.34 24.34
CA ASP A 260 0.42 -25.07 25.07
C ASP A 260 -0.96 -24.86 24.42
N TYR A 261 -1.24 -23.60 24.04
CA TYR A 261 -2.48 -23.28 23.30
C TYR A 261 -2.55 -24.02 21.95
N LEU A 262 -1.47 -23.96 21.17
CA LEU A 262 -1.44 -24.61 19.85
C LEU A 262 -1.57 -26.14 19.96
N GLU A 263 -1.02 -26.74 21.01
CA GLU A 263 -1.15 -28.16 21.26
C GLU A 263 -2.60 -28.57 21.57
N GLN A 264 -3.28 -27.78 22.39
CA GLN A 264 -4.67 -28.03 22.80
C GLN A 264 -5.66 -27.71 21.66
N ALA A 265 -5.51 -26.56 21.01
CA ALA A 265 -6.44 -26.09 19.97
C ALA A 265 -6.29 -26.85 18.64
N TYR A 266 -5.06 -27.36 18.34
CA TYR A 266 -4.73 -28.00 17.08
C TYR A 266 -4.10 -29.40 17.27
N PRO A 267 -4.84 -30.36 17.83
CA PRO A 267 -4.28 -31.70 18.18
C PRO A 267 -3.77 -32.48 16.97
N SER A 268 -4.28 -32.17 15.76
CA SER A 268 -3.81 -32.78 14.50
C SER A 268 -2.38 -32.35 14.11
N GLY A 269 -1.79 -31.35 14.77
CA GLY A 269 -0.52 -30.77 14.40
C GLY A 269 -0.58 -29.76 13.24
N LYS A 270 -1.78 -29.55 12.66
CA LYS A 270 -2.02 -28.65 11.54
C LYS A 270 -2.79 -27.43 12.01
N VAL A 271 -2.22 -26.25 11.81
CA VAL A 271 -2.80 -24.95 12.17
C VAL A 271 -3.29 -24.27 10.90
N ILE A 272 -4.58 -23.93 10.90
CA ILE A 272 -5.19 -23.19 9.78
C ILE A 272 -5.19 -21.71 10.12
N ILE A 273 -4.39 -20.93 9.41
CA ILE A 273 -4.30 -19.50 9.58
C ILE A 273 -5.05 -18.80 8.45
N ARG A 274 -6.02 -17.95 8.82
CA ARG A 274 -6.68 -17.05 7.88
C ARG A 274 -6.10 -15.66 8.03
N GLU A 275 -5.49 -15.18 6.97
CA GLU A 275 -4.87 -13.87 6.91
C GLU A 275 -5.52 -12.99 5.86
N GLY A 276 -5.43 -11.67 6.04
CA GLY A 276 -5.92 -10.74 5.05
C GLY A 276 -6.15 -9.35 5.61
N GLY A 277 -7.15 -8.68 5.04
CA GLY A 277 -7.53 -7.34 5.44
C GLY A 277 -8.44 -6.67 4.42
N ARG A 278 -8.76 -5.42 4.70
CA ARG A 278 -9.46 -4.55 3.76
C ARG A 278 -8.44 -3.64 3.09
N PHE A 279 -8.55 -3.52 1.78
CA PHE A 279 -7.67 -2.69 0.95
C PHE A 279 -8.52 -1.68 0.21
N GLY A 280 -8.17 -0.40 0.38
CA GLY A 280 -8.84 0.71 -0.26
C GLY A 280 -8.09 1.15 -1.52
N LYS A 281 -8.85 1.52 -2.52
CA LYS A 281 -8.40 2.10 -3.79
C LYS A 281 -9.20 3.37 -4.02
N VAL A 282 -8.53 4.46 -4.36
CA VAL A 282 -9.15 5.74 -4.66
C VAL A 282 -8.61 6.24 -5.98
N LEU A 283 -9.48 6.63 -6.89
CA LEU A 283 -9.14 7.35 -8.11
C LEU A 283 -9.70 8.76 -8.00
N ILE A 284 -8.82 9.74 -7.90
CA ILE A 284 -9.13 11.16 -7.82
C ILE A 284 -9.10 11.74 -9.22
N ARG A 285 -10.13 12.50 -9.58
CA ARG A 285 -10.27 13.18 -10.86
C ARG A 285 -9.96 14.65 -10.69
N LEU A 286 -9.03 15.15 -11.48
CA LEU A 286 -8.56 16.54 -11.42
C LEU A 286 -9.08 17.41 -12.58
N GLN A 287 -9.80 16.80 -13.51
CA GLN A 287 -10.47 17.51 -14.60
C GLN A 287 -11.98 17.44 -14.42
N ASP A 288 -12.65 18.52 -14.78
CA ASP A 288 -14.10 18.59 -14.80
C ASP A 288 -14.67 17.57 -15.79
N GLN A 289 -15.78 16.97 -15.40
CA GLN A 289 -16.55 16.06 -16.26
C GLN A 289 -17.79 16.77 -16.79
N ASN A 290 -18.01 16.65 -18.08
CA ASN A 290 -19.26 17.13 -18.65
C ASN A 290 -20.42 16.20 -18.24
N MET A 291 -21.40 16.75 -17.52
CA MET A 291 -22.53 15.99 -16.98
C MET A 291 -23.38 15.34 -18.10
N TYR A 292 -23.46 15.95 -19.26
CA TYR A 292 -24.36 15.54 -20.35
C TYR A 292 -23.67 14.79 -21.49
N THR A 293 -22.35 14.79 -21.55
CA THR A 293 -21.59 14.14 -22.63
C THR A 293 -20.62 13.08 -22.10
N ARG A 294 -20.96 12.46 -20.96
CA ARG A 294 -20.19 11.38 -20.40
C ARG A 294 -20.27 10.17 -21.33
N GLU A 295 -19.24 9.96 -22.14
CA GLU A 295 -19.03 8.69 -22.82
C GLU A 295 -18.68 7.63 -21.76
N ILE A 296 -19.47 6.56 -21.71
CA ILE A 296 -19.29 5.42 -20.81
C ILE A 296 -18.27 4.47 -21.43
#